data_bbab9a5df12931379fad2f42865e24ae
#
_entry.id   bbab9a5df12931379fad2f42865e24ae
#
_cell.length_a   1.000
_cell.length_b   1.000
_cell.length_c   1.000
_cell.angle_alpha   90.00
_cell.angle_beta   90.00
_cell.angle_gamma   90.00
#
_symmetry.space_group_name_H-M   'P 1'
#
loop_
_entity.id
_entity.type
_entity.pdbx_description
1 polymer ?
#
loop_
_entity_poly.entity_id
_entity_poly.type
_entity_poly.pdbx_seq_one_letter_code
_entity_poly.pdbx_strand_id
1 'polypeptide(L)'
;TPLLTGKLRRAVFDVIVAGDLNDPSWEKSFVVADHVHKEILACYPTEGSTVVNKAVIWNWEKNTFTFRDLPTTSHISNGILAANPGGKLWSGSTKTWNEDSEAWGSSDYDTHLENLVFADVSNTKFYRDNAGNQEDTSNMTAYIERSGYDLGDPQSVKFVSAVYPQIEVSGNNTVNVYIGKQM
;
A
#
# COMPACT_ATOMS: atom_id res chain seq x y z
N THR A 1 10.51 2.96 22.57
CA THR A 1 9.50 1.89 22.52
C THR A 1 9.56 1.25 21.16
N PRO A 2 9.60 -0.09 21.02
CA PRO A 2 9.64 -0.73 19.72
C PRO A 2 8.35 -0.45 18.95
N LEU A 3 8.48 -0.15 17.66
CA LEU A 3 7.36 0.17 16.77
C LEU A 3 6.41 -1.02 16.61
N LEU A 4 6.98 -2.20 16.44
CA LEU A 4 6.24 -3.45 16.32
C LEU A 4 6.23 -4.19 17.66
N THR A 5 5.05 -4.40 18.21
CA THR A 5 4.87 -5.14 19.48
C THR A 5 3.79 -6.21 19.36
N GLY A 6 3.82 -7.20 20.24
CA GLY A 6 2.79 -8.22 20.37
C GLY A 6 2.57 -9.04 19.09
N LYS A 7 1.32 -9.07 18.61
CA LYS A 7 0.89 -9.91 17.48
C LYS A 7 1.57 -9.50 16.16
N LEU A 8 1.79 -8.20 15.93
CA LEU A 8 2.44 -7.71 14.71
C LEU A 8 3.90 -8.14 14.64
N ARG A 9 4.62 -8.03 15.76
CA ARG A 9 6.00 -8.52 15.82
C ARG A 9 6.07 -10.01 15.51
N ARG A 10 5.15 -10.81 16.05
CA ARG A 10 5.09 -12.24 15.78
C ARG A 10 4.79 -12.53 14.31
N ALA A 11 3.85 -11.83 13.71
CA ALA A 11 3.51 -12.04 12.31
C ALA A 11 4.70 -11.80 11.37
N VAL A 12 5.60 -10.87 11.71
CA VAL A 12 6.75 -10.52 10.85
C VAL A 12 8.00 -11.33 11.22
N PHE A 13 8.29 -11.51 12.52
CA PHE A 13 9.59 -11.98 13.00
C PHE A 13 9.55 -13.32 13.74
N ASP A 14 8.42 -14.01 13.78
CA ASP A 14 8.36 -15.27 14.54
C ASP A 14 8.97 -16.42 13.76
N VAL A 15 10.17 -16.79 14.16
CA VAL A 15 10.93 -17.91 13.56
C VAL A 15 10.32 -19.28 13.91
N ILE A 16 9.52 -19.36 14.99
CA ILE A 16 8.98 -20.62 15.50
C ILE A 16 7.63 -20.97 14.87
N VAL A 17 6.86 -19.98 14.47
CA VAL A 17 5.50 -20.11 13.90
C VAL A 17 5.47 -19.54 12.47
N ALA A 18 6.54 -19.75 11.71
CA ALA A 18 6.66 -19.25 10.32
C ALA A 18 6.30 -17.77 10.23
N GLY A 19 7.13 -16.91 10.81
CA GLY A 19 7.08 -15.47 10.54
C GLY A 19 7.23 -15.22 9.04
N ASP A 20 6.59 -14.19 8.56
CA ASP A 20 6.53 -13.90 7.13
C ASP A 20 7.87 -13.37 6.55
N LEU A 21 8.82 -13.03 7.42
CA LEU A 21 10.12 -12.51 7.01
C LEU A 21 11.07 -13.63 6.52
N ASN A 22 11.65 -13.45 5.35
CA ASN A 22 12.72 -14.32 4.87
C ASN A 22 14.03 -14.05 5.61
N ASP A 23 14.40 -14.93 6.53
CA ASP A 23 15.57 -14.82 7.38
C ASP A 23 16.90 -14.64 6.60
N PRO A 24 17.19 -15.38 5.52
CA PRO A 24 18.41 -15.18 4.73
C PRO A 24 18.52 -13.80 4.04
N SER A 25 17.44 -13.08 3.87
CA SER A 25 17.39 -11.82 3.12
C SER A 25 16.92 -10.62 3.96
N TRP A 26 16.85 -10.76 5.27
CA TRP A 26 16.36 -9.71 6.18
C TRP A 26 17.14 -8.39 6.08
N GLU A 27 18.40 -8.44 5.70
CA GLU A 27 19.28 -7.28 5.49
C GLU A 27 18.78 -6.31 4.41
N LYS A 28 17.90 -6.78 3.52
CA LYS A 28 17.26 -5.94 2.49
C LYS A 28 16.06 -5.17 3.00
N SER A 29 15.65 -5.42 4.24
CA SER A 29 14.53 -4.70 4.85
C SER A 29 14.91 -3.25 5.12
N PHE A 30 13.99 -2.35 4.89
CA PHE A 30 14.17 -0.92 5.12
C PHE A 30 12.87 -0.27 5.59
N VAL A 31 13.00 0.95 6.09
CA VAL A 31 11.86 1.74 6.57
C VAL A 31 11.81 3.06 5.81
N VAL A 32 10.64 3.46 5.39
CA VAL A 32 10.37 4.75 4.75
C VAL A 32 9.16 5.41 5.39
N ALA A 33 9.18 6.74 5.47
CA ALA A 33 8.06 7.53 5.98
C ALA A 33 7.33 8.21 4.82
N ASP A 34 6.02 8.09 4.81
CA ASP A 34 5.11 8.88 3.99
C ASP A 34 4.53 10.00 4.85
N HIS A 35 5.01 11.21 4.64
CA HIS A 35 4.55 12.36 5.39
C HIS A 35 3.18 12.85 4.96
N VAL A 36 2.79 12.59 3.70
CA VAL A 36 1.51 13.01 3.13
C VAL A 36 0.37 12.23 3.78
N HIS A 37 0.53 10.91 3.85
CA HIS A 37 -0.50 10.02 4.43
C HIS A 37 -0.29 9.74 5.92
N LYS A 38 0.79 10.29 6.52
CA LYS A 38 1.15 10.08 7.92
C LYS A 38 1.38 8.61 8.25
N GLU A 39 2.17 7.95 7.40
CA GLU A 39 2.43 6.52 7.45
C GLU A 39 3.92 6.20 7.49
N ILE A 40 4.27 5.15 8.21
CA ILE A 40 5.59 4.54 8.18
C ILE A 40 5.44 3.15 7.59
N LEU A 41 6.19 2.88 6.54
CA LEU A 41 6.25 1.59 5.87
C LEU A 41 7.52 0.88 6.31
N ALA A 42 7.38 -0.28 6.97
CA ALA A 42 8.46 -1.22 7.23
C ALA A 42 8.40 -2.31 6.16
N CYS A 43 9.31 -2.22 5.20
CA CYS A 43 9.35 -3.06 4.01
C CYS A 43 10.30 -4.24 4.23
N TYR A 44 9.89 -5.43 3.83
CA TYR A 44 10.67 -6.65 4.04
C TYR A 44 10.39 -7.71 2.96
N PRO A 45 11.34 -8.63 2.72
CA PRO A 45 11.11 -9.78 1.88
C PRO A 45 10.34 -10.86 2.65
N THR A 46 9.29 -11.41 2.05
CA THR A 46 8.57 -12.56 2.61
C THR A 46 9.33 -13.85 2.43
N GLU A 47 8.94 -14.90 3.17
CA GLU A 47 9.52 -16.23 3.01
C GLU A 47 9.51 -16.68 1.54
N GLY A 48 10.65 -17.18 1.06
CA GLY A 48 10.83 -17.56 -0.33
C GLY A 48 11.16 -16.40 -1.30
N SER A 49 11.10 -15.15 -0.86
CA SER A 49 11.49 -14.00 -1.68
C SER A 49 12.87 -13.47 -1.29
N THR A 50 13.72 -13.23 -2.26
CA THR A 50 15.04 -12.59 -2.08
C THR A 50 15.00 -11.08 -2.27
N VAL A 51 13.84 -10.51 -2.59
CA VAL A 51 13.61 -9.08 -2.77
C VAL A 51 12.42 -8.64 -1.92
N VAL A 52 12.41 -7.37 -1.55
CA VAL A 52 11.33 -6.81 -0.76
C VAL A 52 10.04 -6.83 -1.58
N ASN A 53 9.01 -7.43 -1.01
CA ASN A 53 7.70 -7.61 -1.66
C ASN A 53 6.52 -7.39 -0.73
N LYS A 54 6.78 -7.02 0.53
CA LYS A 54 5.71 -6.75 1.51
C LYS A 54 6.10 -5.61 2.45
N ALA A 55 5.11 -4.90 2.94
CA ALA A 55 5.28 -3.87 3.95
C ALA A 55 4.24 -3.99 5.07
N VAL A 56 4.68 -3.67 6.28
CA VAL A 56 3.81 -3.28 7.38
C VAL A 56 3.70 -1.77 7.37
N ILE A 57 2.52 -1.25 7.30
CA ILE A 57 2.22 0.18 7.31
C ILE A 57 1.66 0.54 8.68
N TRP A 58 2.27 1.53 9.31
CA TRP A 58 1.77 2.12 10.54
C TRP A 58 1.35 3.56 10.28
N ASN A 59 0.05 3.82 10.42
CA ASN A 59 -0.47 5.18 10.41
C ASN A 59 -0.33 5.76 11.83
N TRP A 60 0.56 6.76 12.00
CA TRP A 60 0.84 7.29 13.34
C TRP A 60 -0.24 8.24 13.86
N GLU A 61 -1.08 8.81 12.99
CA GLU A 61 -2.20 9.65 13.41
C GLU A 61 -3.35 8.83 13.99
N LYS A 62 -3.68 7.72 13.31
CA LYS A 62 -4.78 6.83 13.70
C LYS A 62 -4.34 5.69 14.61
N ASN A 63 -3.03 5.50 14.76
CA ASN A 63 -2.41 4.38 15.46
C ASN A 63 -2.91 3.01 14.97
N THR A 64 -3.04 2.87 13.66
CA THR A 64 -3.50 1.64 13.00
C THR A 64 -2.38 1.01 12.21
N PHE A 65 -2.45 -0.32 12.07
CA PHE A 65 -1.50 -1.10 11.28
C PHE A 65 -2.22 -1.85 10.17
N THR A 66 -1.59 -1.92 9.04
CA THR A 66 -2.04 -2.73 7.91
C THR A 66 -0.86 -3.41 7.21
N PHE A 67 -1.14 -4.47 6.48
CA PHE A 67 -0.16 -5.12 5.62
C PHE A 67 -0.48 -4.75 4.18
N ARG A 68 0.57 -4.62 3.39
CA ARG A 68 0.46 -4.33 1.96
C ARG A 68 1.47 -5.17 1.19
N ASP A 69 1.02 -5.80 0.13
CA ASP A 69 1.91 -6.42 -0.83
C ASP A 69 2.50 -5.32 -1.72
N LEU A 70 3.78 -5.46 -2.01
CA LEU A 70 4.53 -4.51 -2.83
C LEU A 70 4.97 -5.22 -4.13
N PRO A 71 5.15 -4.48 -5.21
CA PRO A 71 5.93 -5.00 -6.34
C PRO A 71 7.33 -5.38 -5.86
N THR A 72 8.06 -6.16 -6.64
CA THR A 72 9.45 -6.55 -6.29
C THR A 72 10.35 -5.33 -6.15
N THR A 73 10.39 -4.76 -4.97
CA THR A 73 10.90 -3.43 -4.70
C THR A 73 12.34 -3.49 -4.21
N SER A 74 13.24 -2.75 -4.84
CA SER A 74 14.61 -2.56 -4.34
C SER A 74 14.69 -1.43 -3.32
N HIS A 75 13.94 -0.37 -3.54
CA HIS A 75 13.95 0.82 -2.69
C HIS A 75 12.68 1.63 -2.88
N ILE A 76 12.31 2.37 -1.83
CA ILE A 76 11.21 3.34 -1.85
C ILE A 76 11.76 4.68 -1.36
N SER A 77 11.41 5.74 -2.03
CA SER A 77 11.78 7.09 -1.65
C SER A 77 10.63 8.06 -1.89
N ASN A 78 10.61 9.14 -1.13
CA ASN A 78 9.76 10.27 -1.45
C ASN A 78 10.26 10.94 -2.72
N GLY A 79 9.36 11.28 -3.63
CA GLY A 79 9.70 11.92 -4.87
C GLY A 79 8.49 12.47 -5.60
N ILE A 80 8.76 13.29 -6.57
CA ILE A 80 7.76 13.85 -7.47
C ILE A 80 7.96 13.21 -8.83
N LEU A 81 6.98 12.44 -9.28
CA LEU A 81 6.93 11.95 -10.65
C LEU A 81 5.95 12.83 -11.42
N ALA A 82 6.47 13.58 -12.36
CA ALA A 82 5.64 14.38 -13.27
C ALA A 82 4.68 13.46 -14.02
N ALA A 83 3.41 13.85 -14.08
CA ALA A 83 2.39 13.12 -14.83
C ALA A 83 2.71 13.09 -16.34
N ASN A 84 3.46 14.07 -16.80
CA ASN A 84 3.98 14.19 -18.16
C ASN A 84 5.50 14.44 -18.11
N PRO A 85 6.35 13.40 -18.20
CA PRO A 85 7.81 13.56 -18.12
C PRO A 85 8.42 14.41 -19.25
N GLY A 86 7.61 14.79 -20.24
CA GLY A 86 8.03 15.69 -21.31
C GLY A 86 7.77 17.17 -21.08
N GLY A 87 7.05 17.52 -20.00
CA GLY A 87 6.53 18.88 -19.83
C GLY A 87 5.82 19.37 -21.10
N LYS A 88 4.96 20.35 -20.99
CA LYS A 88 4.42 21.00 -22.19
C LYS A 88 5.56 21.78 -22.85
N LEU A 89 6.26 21.15 -23.77
CA LEU A 89 7.21 21.87 -24.61
C LEU A 89 6.44 22.91 -25.41
N TRP A 90 6.91 24.11 -25.42
CA TRP A 90 6.37 25.21 -26.21
C TRP A 90 6.17 24.84 -27.68
N SER A 91 7.07 24.04 -28.24
CA SER A 91 6.99 23.51 -29.59
C SER A 91 5.88 22.47 -29.81
N GLY A 92 5.34 21.90 -28.77
CA GLY A 92 4.25 20.91 -28.82
C GLY A 92 2.87 21.48 -28.49
N SER A 93 2.77 22.76 -28.11
CA SER A 93 1.48 23.40 -27.84
C SER A 93 0.83 23.84 -29.12
N THR A 94 -0.35 23.31 -29.40
CA THR A 94 -1.21 23.73 -30.50
C THR A 94 -2.18 24.87 -30.10
N LYS A 95 -2.14 25.28 -28.84
CA LYS A 95 -3.00 26.33 -28.30
C LYS A 95 -2.34 27.70 -28.44
N THR A 96 -3.14 28.71 -28.68
CA THR A 96 -2.70 30.10 -28.61
C THR A 96 -2.62 30.58 -27.17
N TRP A 97 -1.87 31.64 -26.90
CA TRP A 97 -1.68 32.22 -25.56
C TRP A 97 -2.99 32.50 -24.81
N ASN A 98 -4.03 32.84 -25.52
CA ASN A 98 -5.32 33.20 -24.95
C ASN A 98 -6.20 31.96 -24.63
N GLU A 99 -5.83 30.81 -25.16
CA GLU A 99 -6.54 29.55 -24.98
C GLU A 99 -5.87 28.65 -23.92
N ASP A 100 -4.67 29.03 -23.47
CA ASP A 100 -3.96 28.28 -22.45
C ASP A 100 -4.36 28.76 -21.07
N SER A 101 -5.09 27.95 -20.32
CA SER A 101 -5.58 28.23 -18.98
C SER A 101 -4.59 27.82 -17.88
N GLU A 102 -3.43 27.29 -18.25
CA GLU A 102 -2.42 26.90 -17.27
C GLU A 102 -1.68 28.12 -16.73
N ALA A 103 -1.54 28.20 -15.42
CA ALA A 103 -0.79 29.29 -14.80
C ALA A 103 0.70 29.19 -15.15
N TRP A 104 1.32 30.33 -15.48
CA TRP A 104 2.76 30.44 -15.61
C TRP A 104 3.42 30.07 -14.30
N GLY A 105 4.33 29.09 -14.34
CA GLY A 105 4.98 28.57 -13.14
C GLY A 105 4.24 27.43 -12.47
N SER A 106 3.18 26.86 -13.08
CA SER A 106 2.70 25.56 -12.68
C SER A 106 3.85 24.57 -12.90
N SER A 107 4.45 24.15 -11.82
CA SER A 107 5.57 23.21 -11.85
C SER A 107 5.01 21.81 -11.64
N ASP A 108 5.32 20.90 -12.56
CA ASP A 108 5.09 19.47 -12.36
C ASP A 108 5.88 18.92 -11.14
N TYR A 109 6.74 19.76 -10.56
CA TYR A 109 7.59 19.48 -9.40
C TYR A 109 7.14 20.20 -8.12
N ASP A 110 5.85 20.48 -8.00
CA ASP A 110 5.33 21.12 -6.79
C ASP A 110 5.41 20.13 -5.61
N THR A 111 5.86 20.60 -4.45
CA THR A 111 6.09 19.78 -3.26
C THR A 111 4.83 19.11 -2.72
N HIS A 112 3.63 19.66 -3.01
CA HIS A 112 2.38 19.01 -2.64
C HIS A 112 2.05 17.79 -3.50
N LEU A 113 2.78 17.57 -4.60
CA LEU A 113 2.69 16.38 -5.46
C LEU A 113 3.66 15.28 -5.03
N GLU A 114 4.35 15.45 -3.91
CA GLU A 114 5.25 14.44 -3.36
C GLU A 114 4.48 13.16 -3.05
N ASN A 115 5.01 12.05 -3.53
CA ASN A 115 4.46 10.72 -3.31
C ASN A 115 5.58 9.73 -3.04
N LEU A 116 5.24 8.55 -2.53
CA LEU A 116 6.17 7.45 -2.51
C LEU A 116 6.39 6.91 -3.93
N VAL A 117 7.65 6.75 -4.27
CA VAL A 117 8.11 6.17 -5.53
C VAL A 117 8.79 4.85 -5.26
N PHE A 118 8.31 3.80 -5.86
CA PHE A 118 8.81 2.44 -5.75
C PHE A 118 9.69 2.10 -6.95
N ALA A 119 10.88 1.59 -6.69
CA ALA A 119 11.77 1.08 -7.73
C ALA A 119 11.59 -0.44 -7.85
N ASP A 120 10.90 -0.89 -8.90
CA ASP A 120 10.69 -2.30 -9.17
C ASP A 120 11.88 -2.93 -9.89
N VAL A 121 12.39 -4.01 -9.33
CA VAL A 121 13.54 -4.75 -9.87
C VAL A 121 13.14 -5.63 -11.04
N SER A 122 11.97 -6.25 -10.99
CA SER A 122 11.55 -7.23 -11.98
C SER A 122 11.17 -6.61 -13.31
N ASN A 123 10.48 -5.48 -13.27
CA ASN A 123 10.01 -4.81 -14.48
C ASN A 123 10.88 -3.61 -14.89
N THR A 124 11.90 -3.27 -14.08
CA THR A 124 12.77 -2.10 -14.34
C THR A 124 11.95 -0.82 -14.50
N LYS A 125 10.94 -0.64 -13.67
CA LYS A 125 10.00 0.47 -13.68
C LYS A 125 9.99 1.21 -12.35
N PHE A 126 9.53 2.45 -12.40
CA PHE A 126 9.17 3.21 -11.21
C PHE A 126 7.66 3.32 -11.12
N TYR A 127 7.12 3.01 -9.94
CA TYR A 127 5.71 3.17 -9.64
C TYR A 127 5.51 4.31 -8.66
N ARG A 128 4.47 5.07 -8.87
CA ARG A 128 4.01 6.10 -7.93
C ARG A 128 2.90 5.52 -7.06
N ASP A 129 3.01 5.72 -5.76
CA ASP A 129 1.95 5.34 -4.83
C ASP A 129 0.67 6.15 -5.06
N ASN A 130 -0.47 5.57 -4.75
CA ASN A 130 -1.79 6.19 -4.83
C ASN A 130 -2.10 6.87 -6.18
N ALA A 131 -1.52 6.40 -7.27
CA ALA A 131 -1.73 6.95 -8.61
C ALA A 131 -2.98 6.41 -9.31
N GLY A 132 -3.65 5.41 -8.74
CA GLY A 132 -4.83 4.78 -9.31
C GLY A 132 -5.25 3.52 -8.56
N ASN A 133 -6.16 2.77 -9.16
CA ASN A 133 -6.71 1.53 -8.57
C ASN A 133 -6.10 0.26 -9.18
N GLN A 134 -5.02 0.41 -9.91
CA GLN A 134 -4.34 -0.69 -10.61
C GLN A 134 -2.86 -0.71 -10.27
N GLU A 135 -2.31 -1.90 -10.19
CA GLU A 135 -0.88 -2.13 -10.17
C GLU A 135 -0.45 -2.43 -11.61
N ASP A 136 0.23 -1.46 -12.23
CA ASP A 136 0.52 -1.42 -13.67
C ASP A 136 -0.77 -1.55 -14.52
N THR A 137 -1.07 -2.74 -15.02
CA THR A 137 -2.28 -3.03 -15.81
C THR A 137 -3.25 -3.98 -15.13
N SER A 138 -2.90 -4.45 -13.93
CA SER A 138 -3.69 -5.42 -13.16
C SER A 138 -4.49 -4.74 -12.05
N ASN A 139 -5.70 -5.22 -11.80
CA ASN A 139 -6.49 -4.72 -10.70
C ASN A 139 -5.87 -5.11 -9.36
N MET A 140 -5.79 -4.17 -8.43
CA MET A 140 -5.34 -4.44 -7.07
C MET A 140 -6.35 -5.34 -6.35
N THR A 141 -5.84 -6.33 -5.62
CA THR A 141 -6.65 -7.14 -4.72
C THR A 141 -6.60 -6.52 -3.33
N ALA A 142 -7.76 -6.17 -2.79
CA ALA A 142 -7.88 -5.65 -1.43
C ALA A 142 -8.86 -6.52 -0.63
N TYR A 143 -8.53 -6.75 0.64
CA TYR A 143 -9.42 -7.47 1.53
C TYR A 143 -9.35 -6.89 2.95
N ILE A 144 -10.45 -7.07 3.68
CA ILE A 144 -10.53 -6.77 5.11
C ILE A 144 -10.92 -8.07 5.79
N GLU A 145 -10.13 -8.50 6.75
CA GLU A 145 -10.38 -9.69 7.54
C GLU A 145 -10.50 -9.33 9.02
N ARG A 146 -11.47 -9.91 9.67
CA ARG A 146 -11.60 -9.90 11.12
C ARG A 146 -11.75 -11.31 11.63
N SER A 147 -10.73 -11.81 12.28
CA SER A 147 -10.73 -13.10 12.95
C SER A 147 -11.06 -12.97 14.43
N GLY A 148 -11.52 -14.06 15.06
CA GLY A 148 -11.79 -14.12 16.48
C GLY A 148 -12.96 -13.23 16.94
N TYR A 149 -13.98 -13.07 16.10
CA TYR A 149 -15.16 -12.29 16.45
C TYR A 149 -16.14 -13.15 17.25
N ASP A 150 -16.11 -12.99 18.56
CA ASP A 150 -16.87 -13.78 19.52
C ASP A 150 -18.27 -13.22 19.88
N LEU A 151 -18.64 -12.07 19.32
CA LEU A 151 -19.90 -11.37 19.64
C LEU A 151 -20.09 -11.11 21.16
N GLY A 152 -18.97 -10.98 21.87
CA GLY A 152 -18.94 -10.62 23.29
C GLY A 152 -19.06 -11.81 24.27
N ASP A 153 -19.24 -13.03 23.78
CA ASP A 153 -19.25 -14.23 24.62
C ASP A 153 -18.62 -15.42 23.87
N PRO A 154 -17.36 -15.76 24.15
CA PRO A 154 -16.64 -16.81 23.42
C PRO A 154 -17.15 -18.23 23.70
N GLN A 155 -17.94 -18.44 24.76
CA GLN A 155 -18.38 -19.78 25.20
C GLN A 155 -19.76 -20.18 24.63
N SER A 156 -20.53 -19.22 24.13
CA SER A 156 -21.86 -19.52 23.62
C SER A 156 -21.87 -19.83 22.13
N VAL A 157 -22.76 -20.75 21.73
CA VAL A 157 -23.01 -21.01 20.31
C VAL A 157 -23.79 -19.84 19.71
N LYS A 158 -23.24 -19.25 18.65
CA LYS A 158 -23.85 -18.12 17.92
C LYS A 158 -24.53 -18.64 16.67
N PHE A 159 -25.71 -18.14 16.43
CA PHE A 159 -26.42 -18.38 15.17
C PHE A 159 -26.47 -17.05 14.39
N VAL A 160 -25.77 -16.99 13.29
CA VAL A 160 -25.77 -15.83 12.38
C VAL A 160 -26.74 -16.11 11.23
N SER A 161 -27.87 -15.41 11.21
CA SER A 161 -28.91 -15.60 10.20
C SER A 161 -28.66 -14.76 8.94
N ALA A 162 -28.02 -13.62 9.09
CA ALA A 162 -27.72 -12.73 7.97
C ALA A 162 -26.55 -11.79 8.28
N VAL A 163 -25.83 -11.38 7.25
CA VAL A 163 -24.82 -10.35 7.29
C VAL A 163 -25.14 -9.31 6.24
N TYR A 164 -25.17 -8.05 6.64
CA TYR A 164 -25.46 -6.92 5.77
C TYR A 164 -24.21 -6.04 5.63
N PRO A 165 -23.35 -6.26 4.63
CA PRO A 165 -22.20 -5.42 4.43
C PRO A 165 -22.66 -4.03 3.96
N GLN A 166 -22.13 -2.99 4.61
CA GLN A 166 -22.28 -1.61 4.16
C GLN A 166 -20.98 -1.21 3.45
N ILE A 167 -21.01 -1.28 2.14
CA ILE A 167 -19.84 -1.04 1.29
C ILE A 167 -20.22 -0.03 0.22
N GLU A 168 -19.42 1.02 0.11
CA GLU A 168 -19.49 1.96 -0.99
C GLU A 168 -18.46 1.55 -2.04
N VAL A 169 -18.92 1.28 -3.26
CA VAL A 169 -18.07 0.80 -4.35
C VAL A 169 -18.08 1.84 -5.47
N SER A 170 -16.91 2.27 -5.88
CA SER A 170 -16.73 3.13 -7.04
C SER A 170 -16.43 2.28 -8.27
N GLY A 171 -17.23 2.44 -9.35
CA GLY A 171 -17.08 1.70 -10.58
C GLY A 171 -17.75 0.31 -10.57
N ASN A 172 -17.43 -0.52 -11.56
CA ASN A 172 -18.00 -1.85 -11.74
C ASN A 172 -17.11 -2.92 -11.07
N ASN A 173 -17.03 -2.89 -9.75
CA ASN A 173 -16.23 -3.83 -8.97
C ASN A 173 -17.10 -4.85 -8.26
N THR A 174 -16.62 -6.09 -8.15
CA THR A 174 -17.27 -7.15 -7.39
C THR A 174 -16.67 -7.24 -6.01
N VAL A 175 -17.52 -7.24 -4.99
CA VAL A 175 -17.13 -7.46 -3.61
C VAL A 175 -17.63 -8.82 -3.15
N ASN A 176 -16.71 -9.68 -2.71
CA ASN A 176 -17.02 -10.98 -2.17
C ASN A 176 -16.99 -10.93 -0.65
N VAL A 177 -18.02 -11.41 0.00
CA VAL A 177 -18.09 -11.50 1.46
C VAL A 177 -17.96 -12.96 1.87
N TYR A 178 -16.97 -13.27 2.68
CA TYR A 178 -16.73 -14.62 3.19
C TYR A 178 -17.01 -14.68 4.69
N ILE A 179 -17.75 -15.69 5.12
CA ILE A 179 -17.97 -15.96 6.53
C ILE A 179 -17.37 -17.32 6.82
N GLY A 180 -16.32 -17.33 7.62
CA GLY A 180 -15.63 -18.54 8.04
C GLY A 180 -16.02 -18.96 9.44
N LYS A 181 -16.02 -20.27 9.70
CA LYS A 181 -16.09 -20.86 11.04
C LYS A 181 -14.65 -21.17 11.47
N GLN A 182 -14.21 -20.61 12.58
CA GLN A 182 -12.98 -21.05 13.22
C GLN A 182 -13.29 -22.30 14.05
N MET A 183 -12.66 -23.40 13.71
CA MET A 183 -12.75 -24.66 14.47
C MET A 183 -11.65 -24.69 15.51
#